data_a4994a62e5c33a0bd37d5163ce0b8d6f
#
_entry.id   a4994a62e5c33a0bd37d5163ce0b8d6f
#
_cell.length_a   1.000
_cell.length_b   1.000
_cell.length_c   1.000
_cell.angle_alpha   90.00
_cell.angle_beta   90.00
_cell.angle_gamma   90.00
#
_symmetry.space_group_name_H-M   'P 1'
#
loop_
_entity.id
_entity.type
_entity.pdbx_description
1 polymer ?
#
loop_
_entity_poly.entity_id
_entity_poly.type
_entity_poly.pdbx_seq_one_letter_code
_entity_poly.pdbx_strand_id
1 'polypeptide(L)'
;VMKSTYAAAAGTVITAGWSNSAGNWVVISHGNGLVTKYMHHSSICVSAGQRVAKGQQIGYVGSTGYSTGAHLHFQVELNGTPVNPNNYM
;
A
#
# COMPACT_ATOMS: atom_id res chain seq x y z
N VAL A 1 -1.19 18.93 2.60
CA VAL A 1 -2.26 18.43 1.74
C VAL A 1 -2.15 16.93 1.62
N MET A 2 -3.24 16.23 1.83
CA MET A 2 -3.27 14.78 1.75
C MET A 2 -3.70 14.34 0.36
N LYS A 3 -3.07 13.27 -0.12
CA LYS A 3 -3.42 12.65 -1.41
C LYS A 3 -4.01 11.27 -1.16
N SER A 4 -5.08 10.95 -1.85
CA SER A 4 -5.67 9.62 -1.80
C SER A 4 -4.77 8.60 -2.48
N THR A 5 -4.71 7.41 -1.93
CA THR A 5 -3.98 6.29 -2.52
C THR A 5 -4.96 5.18 -2.88
N TYR A 6 -4.64 4.42 -3.91
CA TYR A 6 -5.56 3.46 -4.51
C TYR A 6 -4.87 2.12 -4.70
N ALA A 7 -5.66 1.04 -4.60
CA ALA A 7 -5.15 -0.30 -4.86
C ALA A 7 -4.72 -0.44 -6.32
N ALA A 8 -3.50 -0.94 -6.54
CA ALA A 8 -2.96 -1.11 -7.89
C ALA A 8 -3.66 -2.23 -8.65
N ALA A 9 -4.24 -3.19 -7.94
CA ALA A 9 -4.99 -4.30 -8.51
C ALA A 9 -5.93 -4.88 -7.45
N ALA A 10 -6.90 -5.65 -7.88
CA ALA A 10 -7.83 -6.31 -6.96
C ALA A 10 -7.09 -7.33 -6.09
N GLY A 11 -7.53 -7.50 -4.87
CA GLY A 11 -6.92 -8.47 -3.95
C GLY A 11 -7.54 -8.43 -2.57
N THR A 12 -6.84 -9.03 -1.63
CA THR A 12 -7.24 -9.07 -0.22
C THR A 12 -6.20 -8.35 0.61
N VAL A 13 -6.64 -7.44 1.48
CA VAL A 13 -5.75 -6.76 2.42
C VAL A 13 -5.31 -7.78 3.47
N ILE A 14 -4.02 -8.04 3.54
CA ILE A 14 -3.46 -8.98 4.52
C ILE A 14 -2.83 -8.27 5.72
N THR A 15 -2.48 -7.00 5.55
CA THR A 15 -1.95 -6.17 6.63
C THR A 15 -2.46 -4.75 6.46
N ALA A 16 -2.94 -4.17 7.55
CA ALA A 16 -3.34 -2.77 7.58
C ALA A 16 -3.12 -2.26 9.00
N GLY A 17 -2.21 -1.32 9.17
CA GLY A 17 -1.89 -0.80 10.50
C GLY A 17 -0.55 -0.11 10.55
N TRP A 18 0.05 -0.08 11.72
CA TRP A 18 1.30 0.61 12.00
C TRP A 18 2.47 -0.35 12.03
N SER A 19 3.59 0.07 11.44
CA SER A 19 4.89 -0.61 11.52
C SER A 19 5.95 0.43 11.84
N ASN A 20 6.94 0.08 12.66
CA ASN A 20 8.03 1.00 13.01
C ASN A 20 8.85 1.44 11.79
N SER A 21 8.94 0.61 10.76
CA SER A 21 9.72 0.92 9.56
C SER A 21 8.87 1.51 8.44
N ALA A 22 7.62 1.07 8.31
CA ALA A 22 6.76 1.47 7.20
C ALA A 22 5.75 2.57 7.57
N GLY A 23 5.59 2.88 8.85
CA GLY A 23 4.55 3.78 9.31
C GLY A 23 3.19 3.12 9.20
N ASN A 24 2.16 3.89 8.90
CA ASN A 24 0.87 3.32 8.53
C ASN A 24 0.98 2.71 7.14
N TRP A 25 0.70 1.43 7.02
CA TRP A 25 0.89 0.73 5.75
C TRP A 25 -0.25 -0.25 5.47
N VAL A 26 -0.38 -0.56 4.18
CA VAL A 26 -1.35 -1.53 3.67
C VAL A 26 -0.58 -2.53 2.81
N VAL A 27 -0.86 -3.81 2.99
CA VAL A 27 -0.31 -4.88 2.17
C VAL A 27 -1.48 -5.64 1.56
N ILE A 28 -1.46 -5.79 0.24
CA ILE A 28 -2.52 -6.46 -0.51
C ILE A 28 -1.95 -7.68 -1.20
N SER A 29 -2.58 -8.83 -1.00
CA SER A 29 -2.27 -10.07 -1.71
C SER A 29 -3.18 -10.18 -2.93
N HIS A 30 -2.58 -10.34 -4.09
CA HIS A 30 -3.30 -10.47 -5.36
C HIS A 30 -3.42 -11.92 -5.83
N GLY A 31 -2.88 -12.87 -5.06
CA GLY A 31 -2.84 -14.27 -5.42
C GLY A 31 -1.54 -14.64 -6.14
N ASN A 32 -1.26 -15.92 -6.25
CA ASN A 32 -0.07 -16.46 -6.95
C ASN A 32 1.26 -15.91 -6.42
N GLY A 33 1.29 -15.53 -5.12
CA GLY A 33 2.49 -14.99 -4.52
C GLY A 33 2.76 -13.51 -4.80
N LEU A 34 1.89 -12.83 -5.55
CA LEU A 34 2.05 -11.43 -5.86
C LEU A 34 1.43 -10.56 -4.77
N VAL A 35 2.22 -9.66 -4.21
CA VAL A 35 1.84 -8.78 -3.11
C VAL A 35 2.26 -7.36 -3.43
N THR A 36 1.42 -6.39 -3.11
CA THR A 36 1.77 -4.98 -3.20
C THR A 36 1.74 -4.36 -1.80
N LYS A 37 2.74 -3.53 -1.51
CA LYS A 37 2.89 -2.87 -0.23
C LYS A 37 2.84 -1.36 -0.43
N TYR A 38 2.07 -0.68 0.40
CA TYR A 38 1.82 0.75 0.32
C TYR A 38 2.18 1.33 1.68
N MET A 39 3.29 2.04 1.76
CA MET A 39 3.91 2.45 3.02
C MET A 39 3.87 3.96 3.20
N HIS A 40 4.09 4.41 4.44
CA HIS A 40 4.18 5.82 4.80
C HIS A 40 2.86 6.60 4.62
N HIS A 41 1.73 5.93 4.84
CA HIS A 41 0.43 6.59 4.86
C HIS A 41 0.30 7.48 6.09
N SER A 42 -0.42 8.60 5.95
CA SER A 42 -0.88 9.39 7.08
C SER A 42 -2.06 8.72 7.77
N SER A 43 -2.95 8.12 6.98
CA SER A 43 -4.05 7.32 7.49
C SER A 43 -4.44 6.26 6.46
N ILE A 44 -5.09 5.21 6.93
CA ILE A 44 -5.58 4.13 6.07
C ILE A 44 -7.08 3.95 6.29
N CYS A 45 -7.79 3.55 5.25
CA CYS A 45 -9.24 3.40 5.30
C CYS A 45 -9.70 1.97 5.00
N VAL A 46 -8.80 1.00 5.06
CA VAL A 46 -9.11 -0.42 4.89
C VAL A 46 -8.60 -1.20 6.09
N SER A 47 -9.08 -2.42 6.24
CA SER A 47 -8.72 -3.32 7.34
C SER A 47 -8.20 -4.64 6.81
N ALA A 48 -7.38 -5.33 7.61
CA ALA A 48 -6.91 -6.66 7.28
C ALA A 48 -8.11 -7.60 7.09
N GLY A 49 -8.05 -8.41 6.04
CA GLY A 49 -9.14 -9.32 5.65
C GLY A 49 -10.12 -8.71 4.66
N GLN A 50 -10.08 -7.41 4.40
CA GLN A 50 -10.98 -6.76 3.47
C GLN A 50 -10.58 -7.04 2.03
N ARG A 51 -11.57 -7.30 1.16
CA ARG A 51 -11.35 -7.39 -0.27
C ARG A 51 -11.40 -6.00 -0.88
N VAL A 52 -10.52 -5.73 -1.81
CA VAL A 52 -10.48 -4.44 -2.53
C VAL A 52 -10.46 -4.69 -4.02
N ALA A 53 -11.03 -3.73 -4.77
CA ALA A 53 -10.99 -3.73 -6.22
C ALA A 53 -9.82 -2.86 -6.69
N LYS A 54 -9.38 -3.06 -7.93
CA LYS A 54 -8.42 -2.17 -8.57
C LYS A 54 -8.96 -0.75 -8.56
N GLY A 55 -8.14 0.20 -8.12
CA GLY A 55 -8.54 1.60 -8.05
C GLY A 55 -9.36 1.98 -6.82
N GLN A 56 -9.67 1.04 -5.94
CA GLN A 56 -10.36 1.35 -4.70
C GLN A 56 -9.43 2.13 -3.77
N GLN A 57 -9.96 3.17 -3.12
CA GLN A 57 -9.18 3.97 -2.17
C GLN A 57 -8.80 3.14 -0.96
N ILE A 58 -7.52 3.21 -0.57
CA ILE A 58 -7.00 2.46 0.57
C ILE A 58 -6.46 3.35 1.69
N GLY A 59 -6.21 4.61 1.41
CA GLY A 59 -5.72 5.52 2.45
C GLY A 59 -5.35 6.88 1.90
N TYR A 60 -4.60 7.62 2.72
CA TYR A 60 -4.12 8.96 2.40
C TYR A 60 -2.65 9.08 2.75
N VAL A 61 -1.90 9.77 1.88
CA VAL A 61 -0.51 10.15 2.12
C VAL A 61 -0.46 11.65 2.29
N GLY A 62 0.16 12.10 3.39
CA GLY A 62 0.28 13.52 3.69
C GLY A 62 1.71 13.91 3.98
N SER A 63 1.99 15.21 3.91
CA SER A 63 3.26 15.75 4.35
C SER A 63 3.32 15.74 5.87
N THR A 64 4.41 15.22 6.42
CA THR A 64 4.69 15.30 7.85
C THR A 64 5.91 16.17 8.07
N GLY A 65 6.22 16.46 9.33
CA GLY A 65 7.30 17.40 9.65
C GLY A 65 8.67 17.06 9.07
N TYR A 66 8.93 15.79 8.78
CA TYR A 66 10.22 15.34 8.24
C TYR A 66 10.17 15.04 6.76
N SER A 67 9.01 15.07 6.18
CA SER A 67 8.81 14.76 4.78
C SER A 67 8.93 16.02 3.96
N THR A 68 9.57 15.93 2.79
CA THR A 68 9.64 17.04 1.85
C THR A 68 8.38 17.18 1.01
N GLY A 69 7.39 16.38 1.27
CA GLY A 69 6.11 16.43 0.60
C GLY A 69 5.34 15.12 0.79
N ALA A 70 4.12 15.09 0.31
CA ALA A 70 3.32 13.87 0.33
C ALA A 70 3.93 12.86 -0.64
N HIS A 71 4.17 11.65 -0.17
CA HIS A 71 4.67 10.59 -1.04
C HIS A 71 4.27 9.23 -0.50
N LEU A 72 4.10 8.29 -1.42
CA LEU A 72 3.80 6.91 -1.12
C LEU A 72 5.02 6.06 -1.48
N HIS A 73 5.47 5.23 -0.56
CA HIS A 73 6.45 4.21 -0.88
C HIS A 73 5.70 2.95 -1.32
N PHE A 74 5.83 2.62 -2.58
CA PHE A 74 5.13 1.50 -3.21
C PHE A 74 6.13 0.41 -3.57
N GLN A 75 5.83 -0.83 -3.17
CA GLN A 75 6.69 -1.98 -3.45
C GLN A 75 5.84 -3.15 -3.92
N VAL A 76 6.33 -3.85 -4.93
CA VAL A 76 5.73 -5.09 -5.44
C VAL A 76 6.67 -6.23 -5.10
N GLU A 77 6.10 -7.32 -4.57
CA GLU A 77 6.86 -8.54 -4.25
C GLU A 77 6.20 -9.73 -4.90
N LEU A 78 7.01 -10.61 -5.45
CA LEU A 78 6.58 -11.90 -5.98
C LEU A 78 7.26 -13.00 -5.17
N ASN A 79 6.45 -13.83 -4.49
CA ASN A 79 6.94 -14.91 -3.62
C ASN A 79 7.93 -14.41 -2.57
N GLY A 80 7.67 -13.21 -2.01
CA GLY A 80 8.49 -12.61 -0.97
C GLY A 80 9.73 -11.86 -1.47
N THR A 81 9.95 -11.80 -2.78
CA THR A 81 11.10 -11.12 -3.38
C THR A 81 10.64 -9.83 -4.06
N PRO A 82 11.24 -8.67 -3.74
CA PRO A 82 10.91 -7.43 -4.44
C PRO A 82 11.17 -7.56 -5.95
N VAL A 83 10.24 -7.06 -6.75
CA VAL A 83 10.33 -7.11 -8.21
C VAL A 83 10.01 -5.74 -8.78
N ASN A 84 10.32 -5.56 -10.06
CA ASN A 84 10.03 -4.31 -10.76
C ASN A 84 8.51 -4.17 -10.95
N PRO A 85 7.87 -3.13 -10.39
CA PRO A 85 6.42 -2.96 -10.54
C PRO A 85 5.95 -2.89 -11.99
N ASN A 86 6.76 -2.36 -12.88
CA ASN A 86 6.39 -2.20 -14.28
C ASN A 86 6.16 -3.54 -15.00
N ASN A 87 6.68 -4.64 -14.45
CA ASN A 87 6.50 -5.96 -15.05
C ASN A 87 5.19 -6.64 -14.62
N TYR A 88 4.52 -6.12 -13.58
CA TYR A 88 3.38 -6.78 -12.95
C TYR A 88 2.15 -5.90 -12.78
N MET A 89 2.29 -4.60 -12.98
CA MET A 89 1.22 -3.62 -12.77
C MET A 89 1.03 -2.66 -14.00
#